data_784c97f21715d474636f4e8146992085
#
_entry.id   784c97f21715d474636f4e8146992085
#
_cell.length_a   1.000
_cell.length_b   1.000
_cell.length_c   1.000
_cell.angle_alpha   90.00
_cell.angle_beta   90.00
_cell.angle_gamma   90.00
#
_symmetry.space_group_name_H-M   'P 1'
#
loop_
_entity.id
_entity.type
_entity.pdbx_description
1 polymer ?
#
loop_
_entity_poly.entity_id
_entity_poly.type
_entity_poly.pdbx_seq_one_letter_code
_entity_poly.pdbx_strand_id
1 'polypeptide(L)'
;MTRPDIREPGDIDAAWLTAVLAEGGVDAEVRSFTARAVGTGQIGDSVRFTLDYARRGEGAPDSLVGKFPAAGAESRATGVALGNYLREVRFYQHLAPKARVHTPRIWFTDVDEASHNFVLMMEDLAPAEQGDQLRGVTLDQARLVTVEAGRLHASHWGDDGLDDLPWVSGSKAAPSSPVGDDAVAMLWMGFKDRYAERLKPEWTEVGDWVSTRYSWLGQRHDGPRCLTHNDFRPDNMMFATAAGGYPVTVLDWQSFAYGAGPTDLAYFLAGALPGDVRRAHEDALLALYLDTLRANGVTGYGMADLRRHYGQGAYLLFLTAFFAAMVVTRTARGDDMFIQMLGSAADHMIEHGALRD
;
A
#
# COMPACT_ATOMS: atom_id res chain seq x y z
N MET A 1 10.81 -20.96 25.06
CA MET A 1 10.11 -21.60 23.92
C MET A 1 10.99 -21.46 22.69
N THR A 2 10.90 -22.37 21.71
CA THR A 2 11.61 -22.24 20.43
C THR A 2 10.93 -21.14 19.61
N ARG A 3 11.71 -20.29 18.94
CA ARG A 3 11.17 -19.28 18.02
C ARG A 3 10.30 -19.96 16.96
N PRO A 4 9.14 -19.39 16.56
CA PRO A 4 8.33 -19.92 15.47
C PRO A 4 9.14 -20.00 14.17
N ASP A 5 8.84 -21.01 13.37
CA ASP A 5 9.35 -21.19 12.00
C ASP A 5 8.34 -20.69 10.95
N ILE A 6 8.78 -20.57 9.69
CA ILE A 6 7.89 -20.23 8.58
C ILE A 6 7.03 -21.45 8.25
N ARG A 7 5.69 -21.27 8.27
CA ARG A 7 4.73 -22.32 7.93
C ARG A 7 3.70 -21.85 6.93
N GLU A 8 3.22 -22.78 6.15
CA GLU A 8 2.03 -22.58 5.31
C GLU A 8 0.76 -22.64 6.20
N PRO A 9 -0.37 -22.04 5.77
CA PRO A 9 -1.60 -21.99 6.59
C PRO A 9 -2.09 -23.37 7.06
N GLY A 10 -1.91 -24.41 6.24
CA GLY A 10 -2.33 -25.77 6.53
C GLY A 10 -1.45 -26.52 7.55
N ASP A 11 -0.25 -26.03 7.81
CA ASP A 11 0.72 -26.65 8.73
C ASP A 11 0.73 -26.00 10.12
N ILE A 12 -0.11 -24.98 10.32
CA ILE A 12 -0.22 -24.27 11.60
C ILE A 12 -0.98 -25.14 12.59
N ASP A 13 -0.40 -25.26 13.80
CA ASP A 13 -0.97 -25.97 14.94
C ASP A 13 -1.07 -25.06 16.18
N ALA A 14 -1.74 -25.54 17.23
CA ALA A 14 -1.94 -24.79 18.46
C ALA A 14 -0.61 -24.49 19.21
N ALA A 15 0.38 -25.38 19.10
CA ALA A 15 1.69 -25.19 19.72
C ALA A 15 2.46 -24.06 19.01
N TRP A 16 2.38 -24.00 17.68
CA TRP A 16 2.99 -22.92 16.90
C TRP A 16 2.34 -21.56 17.21
N LEU A 17 0.99 -21.49 17.28
CA LEU A 17 0.28 -20.25 17.67
C LEU A 17 0.63 -19.81 19.08
N THR A 18 0.83 -20.76 20.00
CA THR A 18 1.33 -20.47 21.35
C THR A 18 2.73 -19.82 21.29
N ALA A 19 3.63 -20.36 20.45
CA ALA A 19 4.96 -19.78 20.27
C ALA A 19 4.91 -18.37 19.62
N VAL A 20 4.00 -18.13 18.67
CA VAL A 20 3.75 -16.80 18.07
C VAL A 20 3.32 -15.78 19.13
N LEU A 21 2.40 -16.16 20.02
CA LEU A 21 1.95 -15.27 21.11
C LEU A 21 3.10 -14.96 22.07
N ALA A 22 3.91 -15.97 22.39
CA ALA A 22 5.08 -15.80 23.27
C ALA A 22 6.14 -14.88 22.65
N GLU A 23 6.41 -15.00 21.33
CA GLU A 23 7.31 -14.10 20.60
C GLU A 23 6.77 -12.66 20.63
N GLY A 24 5.45 -12.48 20.51
CA GLY A 24 4.76 -11.19 20.66
C GLY A 24 4.64 -10.70 22.12
N GLY A 25 5.26 -11.40 23.09
CA GLY A 25 5.31 -11.00 24.51
C GLY A 25 4.09 -11.36 25.34
N VAL A 26 3.25 -12.32 24.89
CA VAL A 26 2.05 -12.76 25.61
C VAL A 26 2.22 -14.22 26.09
N ASP A 27 2.18 -14.42 27.42
CA ASP A 27 2.24 -15.73 28.03
C ASP A 27 0.84 -16.37 28.07
N ALA A 28 0.49 -17.05 27.00
CA ALA A 28 -0.77 -17.75 26.82
C ALA A 28 -0.52 -19.16 26.25
N GLU A 29 -1.49 -20.05 26.34
CA GLU A 29 -1.45 -21.40 25.79
C GLU A 29 -2.70 -21.66 24.97
N VAL A 30 -2.55 -21.79 23.64
CA VAL A 30 -3.63 -22.11 22.70
C VAL A 30 -3.96 -23.59 22.81
N ARG A 31 -5.24 -23.94 23.07
CA ARG A 31 -5.75 -25.30 23.07
C ARG A 31 -6.15 -25.76 21.69
N SER A 32 -6.87 -24.89 20.99
CA SER A 32 -7.40 -25.14 19.64
C SER A 32 -7.68 -23.81 18.93
N PHE A 33 -7.94 -23.87 17.64
CA PHE A 33 -8.31 -22.70 16.85
C PHE A 33 -9.21 -23.10 15.68
N THR A 34 -9.88 -22.11 15.10
CA THR A 34 -10.53 -22.24 13.80
C THR A 34 -9.84 -21.30 12.79
N ALA A 35 -9.64 -21.77 11.55
CA ALA A 35 -9.01 -20.98 10.50
C ALA A 35 -10.04 -20.66 9.40
N ARG A 36 -10.05 -19.41 8.94
CA ARG A 36 -10.93 -18.94 7.85
C ARG A 36 -10.19 -17.95 6.96
N ALA A 37 -10.23 -18.18 5.65
CA ALA A 37 -9.70 -17.21 4.69
C ALA A 37 -10.43 -15.86 4.82
N VAL A 38 -9.67 -14.77 4.75
CA VAL A 38 -10.16 -13.37 4.82
C VAL A 38 -9.47 -12.52 3.76
N GLY A 39 -10.13 -11.42 3.36
CA GLY A 39 -9.58 -10.52 2.35
C GLY A 39 -9.73 -11.06 0.92
N THR A 40 -9.27 -10.27 -0.05
CA THR A 40 -9.36 -10.53 -1.49
C THR A 40 -8.00 -10.33 -2.18
N GLY A 41 -6.90 -10.50 -1.43
CA GLY A 41 -5.54 -10.31 -1.93
C GLY A 41 -5.25 -11.18 -3.16
N GLN A 42 -4.56 -10.61 -4.17
CA GLN A 42 -4.23 -11.33 -5.41
C GLN A 42 -2.82 -11.93 -5.38
N ILE A 43 -1.92 -11.38 -4.57
CA ILE A 43 -0.50 -11.76 -4.48
C ILE A 43 -0.21 -12.57 -3.22
N GLY A 44 -1.05 -12.46 -2.18
CA GLY A 44 -0.90 -13.20 -0.93
C GLY A 44 -2.26 -13.59 -0.36
N ASP A 45 -2.28 -14.68 0.40
CA ASP A 45 -3.47 -15.18 1.08
C ASP A 45 -3.47 -14.75 2.54
N SER A 46 -4.63 -14.35 3.04
CA SER A 46 -4.82 -13.99 4.44
C SER A 46 -5.80 -14.95 5.12
N VAL A 47 -5.45 -15.39 6.33
CA VAL A 47 -6.24 -16.34 7.11
C VAL A 47 -6.42 -15.79 8.53
N ARG A 48 -7.68 -15.73 8.99
CA ARG A 48 -8.02 -15.43 10.39
C ARG A 48 -7.99 -16.72 11.20
N PHE A 49 -7.28 -16.70 12.32
CA PHE A 49 -7.20 -17.75 13.31
C PHE A 49 -7.94 -17.26 14.56
N THR A 50 -9.12 -17.82 14.82
CA THR A 50 -9.87 -17.57 16.09
C THR A 50 -9.41 -18.55 17.13
N LEU A 51 -8.92 -18.06 18.26
CA LEU A 51 -8.18 -18.83 19.26
C LEU A 51 -9.07 -19.28 20.42
N ASP A 52 -8.93 -20.54 20.83
CA ASP A 52 -9.43 -21.07 22.09
C ASP A 52 -8.25 -21.44 22.98
N TYR A 53 -8.29 -21.01 24.24
CA TYR A 53 -7.15 -21.09 25.14
C TYR A 53 -7.28 -22.18 26.19
N ALA A 54 -6.22 -22.94 26.40
CA ALA A 54 -6.05 -23.76 27.61
C ALA A 54 -5.71 -22.85 28.80
N ARG A 55 -4.89 -21.83 28.58
CA ARG A 55 -4.55 -20.79 29.55
C ARG A 55 -4.47 -19.44 28.82
N ARG A 56 -5.40 -18.54 29.15
CA ARG A 56 -5.43 -17.20 28.57
C ARG A 56 -4.61 -16.24 29.44
N GLY A 57 -3.54 -15.71 28.90
CA GLY A 57 -2.73 -14.68 29.54
C GLY A 57 -3.28 -13.28 29.35
N GLU A 58 -2.75 -12.33 30.10
CA GLU A 58 -3.06 -10.91 29.93
C GLU A 58 -2.64 -10.43 28.53
N GLY A 59 -3.50 -9.69 27.85
CA GLY A 59 -3.25 -9.18 26.50
C GLY A 59 -3.38 -10.23 25.39
N ALA A 60 -3.83 -11.47 25.70
CA ALA A 60 -4.07 -12.49 24.68
C ALA A 60 -5.27 -12.11 23.79
N PRO A 61 -5.10 -12.05 22.44
CA PRO A 61 -6.16 -11.66 21.52
C PRO A 61 -7.18 -12.78 21.32
N ASP A 62 -8.41 -12.45 20.89
CA ASP A 62 -9.40 -13.46 20.51
C ASP A 62 -9.08 -14.11 19.16
N SER A 63 -8.39 -13.39 18.29
CA SER A 63 -7.99 -13.85 16.95
C SER A 63 -6.73 -13.18 16.48
N LEU A 64 -6.08 -13.81 15.50
CA LEU A 64 -4.94 -13.30 14.74
C LEU A 64 -5.25 -13.39 13.25
N VAL A 65 -4.62 -12.53 12.46
CA VAL A 65 -4.62 -12.67 11.00
C VAL A 65 -3.21 -13.00 10.54
N GLY A 66 -3.06 -14.09 9.79
CA GLY A 66 -1.82 -14.46 9.13
C GLY A 66 -1.87 -14.12 7.65
N LYS A 67 -0.81 -13.52 7.09
CA LYS A 67 -0.60 -13.36 5.66
C LYS A 67 0.52 -14.30 5.21
N PHE A 68 0.30 -14.94 4.07
CA PHE A 68 1.13 -16.01 3.52
C PHE A 68 1.32 -15.80 2.01
N PRO A 69 2.31 -16.47 1.38
CA PRO A 69 2.40 -16.50 -0.08
C PRO A 69 1.11 -17.03 -0.69
N ALA A 70 0.73 -16.50 -1.85
CA ALA A 70 -0.46 -16.97 -2.56
C ALA A 70 -0.40 -18.49 -2.81
N ALA A 71 -1.51 -19.20 -2.60
CA ALA A 71 -1.63 -20.62 -2.93
C ALA A 71 -1.57 -20.88 -4.44
N GLY A 72 -2.02 -19.91 -5.25
CA GLY A 72 -1.95 -19.96 -6.72
C GLY A 72 -0.52 -19.79 -7.21
N ALA A 73 -0.01 -20.77 -7.97
CA ALA A 73 1.38 -20.80 -8.45
C ALA A 73 1.77 -19.55 -9.26
N GLU A 74 0.89 -19.05 -10.12
CA GLU A 74 1.14 -17.87 -10.95
C GLU A 74 1.24 -16.58 -10.10
N SER A 75 0.29 -16.37 -9.19
CA SER A 75 0.30 -15.23 -8.25
C SER A 75 1.52 -15.27 -7.33
N ARG A 76 1.88 -16.47 -6.84
CA ARG A 76 3.08 -16.69 -6.02
C ARG A 76 4.36 -16.34 -6.80
N ALA A 77 4.48 -16.83 -8.04
CA ALA A 77 5.63 -16.52 -8.90
C ALA A 77 5.74 -15.01 -9.16
N THR A 78 4.63 -14.33 -9.37
CA THR A 78 4.59 -12.87 -9.52
C THR A 78 5.07 -12.17 -8.26
N GLY A 79 4.59 -12.58 -7.07
CA GLY A 79 5.01 -12.01 -5.78
C GLY A 79 6.52 -12.19 -5.52
N VAL A 80 7.08 -13.35 -5.88
CA VAL A 80 8.53 -13.63 -5.81
C VAL A 80 9.30 -12.76 -6.79
N ALA A 81 8.90 -12.75 -8.08
CA ALA A 81 9.60 -12.01 -9.14
C ALA A 81 9.65 -10.50 -8.86
N LEU A 82 8.59 -9.95 -8.28
CA LEU A 82 8.51 -8.54 -7.89
C LEU A 82 9.14 -8.25 -6.52
N GLY A 83 9.56 -9.26 -5.75
CA GLY A 83 10.12 -9.12 -4.41
C GLY A 83 9.11 -8.63 -3.36
N ASN A 84 7.81 -8.78 -3.62
CA ASN A 84 6.74 -8.24 -2.78
C ASN A 84 6.76 -8.80 -1.36
N TYR A 85 6.94 -10.12 -1.22
CA TYR A 85 6.94 -10.82 0.06
C TYR A 85 8.10 -10.37 0.95
N LEU A 86 9.32 -10.33 0.35
CA LEU A 86 10.51 -9.88 1.05
C LEU A 86 10.35 -8.43 1.54
N ARG A 87 9.87 -7.53 0.65
CA ARG A 87 9.69 -6.11 1.02
C ARG A 87 8.70 -5.93 2.14
N GLU A 88 7.54 -6.58 2.09
CA GLU A 88 6.51 -6.42 3.12
C GLU A 88 7.01 -6.89 4.50
N VAL A 89 7.67 -8.04 4.57
CA VAL A 89 8.27 -8.53 5.82
C VAL A 89 9.34 -7.56 6.32
N ARG A 90 10.26 -7.12 5.45
CA ARG A 90 11.32 -6.18 5.80
C ARG A 90 10.79 -4.82 6.26
N PHE A 91 9.70 -4.34 5.68
CA PHE A 91 9.01 -3.15 6.19
C PHE A 91 8.65 -3.31 7.66
N TYR A 92 7.94 -4.38 8.01
CA TYR A 92 7.50 -4.60 9.39
C TYR A 92 8.66 -4.86 10.37
N GLN A 93 9.74 -5.51 9.91
CA GLN A 93 10.92 -5.78 10.75
C GLN A 93 11.77 -4.52 10.99
N HIS A 94 11.91 -3.63 10.01
CA HIS A 94 12.95 -2.59 10.06
C HIS A 94 12.42 -1.16 9.99
N LEU A 95 11.30 -0.91 9.31
CA LEU A 95 10.77 0.45 9.08
C LEU A 95 9.54 0.76 9.93
N ALA A 96 8.60 -0.16 10.04
CA ALA A 96 7.37 0.02 10.82
C ALA A 96 7.62 0.46 12.28
N PRO A 97 8.65 -0.04 13.01
CA PRO A 97 8.92 0.41 14.38
C PRO A 97 9.24 1.91 14.51
N LYS A 98 9.70 2.55 13.43
CA LYS A 98 10.00 3.97 13.36
C LYS A 98 8.94 4.77 12.62
N ALA A 99 8.11 4.10 11.82
CA ALA A 99 7.02 4.73 11.10
C ALA A 99 5.97 5.26 12.09
N ARG A 100 5.44 6.46 11.80
CA ARG A 100 4.42 7.10 12.65
C ARG A 100 3.01 6.87 12.12
N VAL A 101 2.88 6.26 10.95
CA VAL A 101 1.61 5.79 10.39
C VAL A 101 1.10 4.62 11.22
N HIS A 102 -0.22 4.55 11.41
CA HIS A 102 -0.79 3.42 12.13
C HIS A 102 -0.83 2.17 11.25
N THR A 103 -0.15 1.12 11.71
CA THR A 103 -0.07 -0.21 11.10
C THR A 103 -0.57 -1.27 12.09
N PRO A 104 -0.95 -2.47 11.63
CA PRO A 104 -1.28 -3.57 12.55
C PRO A 104 -0.11 -3.89 13.48
N ARG A 105 -0.41 -4.27 14.71
CA ARG A 105 0.59 -4.91 15.57
C ARG A 105 1.03 -6.23 14.94
N ILE A 106 2.33 -6.45 14.88
CA ILE A 106 2.91 -7.71 14.44
C ILE A 106 3.26 -8.57 15.64
N TRP A 107 2.78 -9.81 15.62
CA TRP A 107 3.06 -10.83 16.62
C TRP A 107 4.31 -11.62 16.26
N PHE A 108 4.43 -11.97 15.00
CA PHE A 108 5.59 -12.67 14.44
C PHE A 108 5.65 -12.43 12.94
N THR A 109 6.86 -12.29 12.40
CA THR A 109 7.07 -12.28 10.96
C THR A 109 8.47 -12.79 10.61
N ASP A 110 8.54 -13.58 9.56
CA ASP A 110 9.81 -14.07 9.03
C ASP A 110 9.68 -14.34 7.53
N VAL A 111 10.82 -14.34 6.82
CA VAL A 111 10.92 -14.62 5.38
C VAL A 111 12.21 -15.38 5.08
N ASP A 112 12.10 -16.42 4.28
CA ASP A 112 13.24 -17.08 3.66
C ASP A 112 13.65 -16.31 2.40
N GLU A 113 14.85 -15.74 2.40
CA GLU A 113 15.32 -14.86 1.31
C GLU A 113 15.55 -15.59 -0.01
N ALA A 114 15.77 -16.91 0.03
CA ALA A 114 16.03 -17.69 -1.17
C ALA A 114 14.75 -18.12 -1.88
N SER A 115 13.75 -18.57 -1.12
CA SER A 115 12.47 -19.03 -1.65
C SER A 115 11.39 -17.95 -1.67
N HIS A 116 11.59 -16.84 -0.92
CA HIS A 116 10.60 -15.83 -0.60
C HIS A 116 9.35 -16.39 0.14
N ASN A 117 9.44 -17.59 0.71
CA ASN A 117 8.41 -18.05 1.62
C ASN A 117 8.40 -17.17 2.87
N PHE A 118 7.23 -16.79 3.32
CA PHE A 118 7.09 -15.90 4.46
C PHE A 118 5.86 -16.23 5.30
N VAL A 119 5.87 -15.71 6.49
CA VAL A 119 4.70 -15.62 7.36
C VAL A 119 4.67 -14.24 8.01
N LEU A 120 3.49 -13.64 8.05
CA LEU A 120 3.25 -12.37 8.72
C LEU A 120 2.01 -12.53 9.61
N MET A 121 2.22 -12.72 10.92
CA MET A 121 1.15 -12.83 11.90
C MET A 121 0.88 -11.47 12.54
N MET A 122 -0.30 -10.93 12.30
CA MET A 122 -0.71 -9.60 12.74
C MET A 122 -1.98 -9.63 13.59
N GLU A 123 -2.27 -8.52 14.26
CA GLU A 123 -3.53 -8.35 14.96
C GLU A 123 -4.72 -8.46 14.00
N ASP A 124 -5.82 -8.99 14.52
CA ASP A 124 -7.10 -8.92 13.83
C ASP A 124 -7.72 -7.54 14.06
N LEU A 125 -7.87 -6.78 13.00
CA LEU A 125 -8.37 -5.41 13.06
C LEU A 125 -9.91 -5.32 13.21
N ALA A 126 -10.62 -6.46 13.26
CA ALA A 126 -12.05 -6.43 13.53
C ALA A 126 -12.33 -5.67 14.84
N PRO A 127 -13.37 -4.83 14.91
CA PRO A 127 -14.48 -4.66 13.97
C PRO A 127 -14.26 -3.59 12.87
N ALA A 128 -13.03 -3.14 12.63
CA ALA A 128 -12.75 -2.25 11.52
C ALA A 128 -13.06 -2.93 10.17
N GLU A 129 -13.49 -2.16 9.19
CA GLU A 129 -13.86 -2.63 7.86
C GLU A 129 -12.88 -2.13 6.79
N GLN A 130 -12.60 -2.99 5.81
CA GLN A 130 -11.77 -2.64 4.67
C GLN A 130 -12.48 -1.59 3.81
N GLY A 131 -11.73 -0.59 3.36
CA GLY A 131 -12.20 0.34 2.36
C GLY A 131 -12.46 -0.33 1.00
N ASP A 132 -13.10 0.38 0.10
CA ASP A 132 -13.41 -0.09 -1.26
C ASP A 132 -13.12 1.02 -2.27
N GLN A 133 -12.19 0.76 -3.19
CA GLN A 133 -11.76 1.72 -4.20
C GLN A 133 -12.90 2.22 -5.07
N LEU A 134 -13.85 1.36 -5.44
CA LEU A 134 -14.99 1.73 -6.28
C LEU A 134 -16.01 2.59 -5.53
N ARG A 135 -16.19 2.33 -4.23
CA ARG A 135 -17.08 3.13 -3.38
C ARG A 135 -16.46 4.46 -2.98
N GLY A 136 -15.13 4.53 -2.95
CA GLY A 136 -14.39 5.68 -2.47
C GLY A 136 -14.52 5.86 -0.95
N VAL A 137 -14.24 7.07 -0.48
CA VAL A 137 -14.25 7.44 0.94
C VAL A 137 -15.08 8.69 1.20
N THR A 138 -15.53 8.84 2.43
CA THR A 138 -16.13 10.12 2.91
C THR A 138 -15.04 11.17 3.10
N LEU A 139 -15.43 12.45 3.17
CA LEU A 139 -14.48 13.53 3.43
C LEU A 139 -13.79 13.38 4.79
N ASP A 140 -14.51 12.86 5.81
CA ASP A 140 -13.91 12.63 7.14
C ASP A 140 -12.89 11.50 7.10
N GLN A 141 -13.17 10.42 6.36
CA GLN A 141 -12.16 9.37 6.11
C GLN A 141 -10.96 9.92 5.33
N ALA A 142 -11.19 10.78 4.31
CA ALA A 142 -10.10 11.41 3.57
C ALA A 142 -9.21 12.28 4.47
N ARG A 143 -9.77 12.99 5.44
CA ARG A 143 -8.99 13.74 6.44
C ARG A 143 -8.12 12.83 7.31
N LEU A 144 -8.68 11.72 7.79
CA LEU A 144 -7.93 10.74 8.58
C LEU A 144 -6.77 10.15 7.78
N VAL A 145 -7.01 9.73 6.55
CA VAL A 145 -5.97 9.18 5.66
C VAL A 145 -4.90 10.23 5.32
N THR A 146 -5.30 11.48 5.12
CA THR A 146 -4.35 12.59 4.90
C THR A 146 -3.40 12.77 6.09
N VAL A 147 -3.90 12.63 7.32
CA VAL A 147 -3.06 12.66 8.53
C VAL A 147 -2.10 11.47 8.56
N GLU A 148 -2.58 10.26 8.25
CA GLU A 148 -1.70 9.07 8.22
C GLU A 148 -0.64 9.16 7.10
N ALA A 149 -0.96 9.73 5.93
CA ALA A 149 0.01 10.03 4.88
C ALA A 149 1.10 10.99 5.39
N GLY A 150 0.70 12.07 6.06
CA GLY A 150 1.65 13.03 6.66
C GLY A 150 2.55 12.39 7.73
N ARG A 151 2.00 11.51 8.57
CA ARG A 151 2.76 10.75 9.58
C ARG A 151 3.76 9.78 8.94
N LEU A 152 3.33 9.03 7.92
CA LEU A 152 4.19 8.12 7.17
C LEU A 152 5.39 8.87 6.60
N HIS A 153 5.12 9.91 5.83
CA HIS A 153 6.15 10.63 5.10
C HIS A 153 7.11 11.37 6.05
N ALA A 154 6.60 11.96 7.13
CA ALA A 154 7.44 12.65 8.11
C ALA A 154 8.39 11.69 8.84
N SER A 155 8.08 10.42 8.98
CA SER A 155 8.91 9.46 9.74
C SER A 155 10.29 9.23 9.12
N HIS A 156 10.40 9.38 7.80
CA HIS A 156 11.63 9.17 7.03
C HIS A 156 11.87 10.33 6.04
N TRP A 157 11.50 11.54 6.38
CA TRP A 157 11.64 12.71 5.53
C TRP A 157 13.10 13.11 5.34
N GLY A 158 13.60 13.00 4.10
CA GLY A 158 15.01 13.25 3.79
C GLY A 158 15.97 12.24 4.45
N ASP A 159 15.51 11.04 4.74
CA ASP A 159 16.32 9.98 5.35
C ASP A 159 17.17 9.26 4.30
N ASP A 160 18.35 9.79 4.02
CA ASP A 160 19.28 9.21 3.05
C ASP A 160 19.77 7.79 3.44
N GLY A 161 19.56 7.35 4.68
CA GLY A 161 19.86 5.97 5.10
C GLY A 161 19.02 4.92 4.37
N LEU A 162 17.87 5.32 3.83
CA LEU A 162 17.07 4.42 2.97
C LEU A 162 17.74 4.15 1.60
N ASP A 163 18.64 5.00 1.14
CA ASP A 163 19.39 4.81 -0.11
C ASP A 163 20.38 3.64 -0.07
N ASP A 164 20.76 3.20 1.12
CA ASP A 164 21.70 2.07 1.32
C ASP A 164 21.00 0.71 1.39
N LEU A 165 19.66 0.68 1.35
CA LEU A 165 18.87 -0.54 1.51
C LEU A 165 18.45 -1.11 0.14
N PRO A 166 19.04 -2.24 -0.31
CA PRO A 166 18.79 -2.78 -1.67
C PRO A 166 17.36 -3.31 -1.87
N TRP A 167 16.63 -3.57 -0.78
CA TRP A 167 15.25 -4.03 -0.81
C TRP A 167 14.21 -2.89 -0.75
N VAL A 168 14.67 -1.63 -0.64
CA VAL A 168 13.80 -0.44 -0.72
C VAL A 168 13.74 0.04 -2.17
N SER A 169 12.58 -0.05 -2.79
CA SER A 169 12.39 0.46 -4.16
C SER A 169 12.73 1.95 -4.24
N GLY A 170 13.39 2.35 -5.32
CA GLY A 170 13.81 3.74 -5.51
C GLY A 170 15.03 4.17 -4.70
N SER A 171 15.62 3.31 -3.85
CA SER A 171 16.93 3.56 -3.24
C SER A 171 18.05 3.48 -4.28
N LYS A 172 19.21 4.09 -4.00
CA LYS A 172 20.40 3.98 -4.87
C LYS A 172 20.96 2.55 -4.92
N ALA A 173 20.80 1.80 -3.83
CA ALA A 173 21.25 0.42 -3.73
C ALA A 173 20.28 -0.59 -4.38
N ALA A 174 19.04 -0.18 -4.68
CA ALA A 174 18.07 -1.06 -5.31
C ALA A 174 18.47 -1.44 -6.74
N PRO A 175 18.18 -2.67 -7.18
CA PRO A 175 18.33 -3.05 -8.58
C PRO A 175 17.52 -2.11 -9.48
N SER A 176 18.05 -1.83 -10.68
CA SER A 176 17.29 -1.09 -11.70
C SER A 176 16.00 -1.82 -12.02
N SER A 177 14.91 -1.06 -12.23
CA SER A 177 13.65 -1.65 -12.67
C SER A 177 13.86 -2.45 -13.96
N PRO A 178 13.38 -3.70 -14.03
CA PRO A 178 13.41 -4.46 -15.28
C PRO A 178 12.43 -3.92 -16.31
N VAL A 179 11.52 -3.00 -15.91
CA VAL A 179 10.52 -2.39 -16.78
C VAL A 179 11.07 -1.06 -17.29
N GLY A 180 11.34 -0.98 -18.59
CA GLY A 180 11.74 0.24 -19.28
C GLY A 180 10.59 0.91 -20.04
N ASP A 181 10.86 2.09 -20.62
CA ASP A 181 9.86 2.89 -21.33
C ASP A 181 9.15 2.12 -22.45
N ASP A 182 9.88 1.27 -23.20
CA ASP A 182 9.29 0.44 -24.28
C ASP A 182 8.26 -0.55 -23.75
N ALA A 183 8.55 -1.21 -22.62
CA ALA A 183 7.62 -2.15 -22.01
C ALA A 183 6.36 -1.44 -21.48
N VAL A 184 6.52 -0.25 -20.92
CA VAL A 184 5.41 0.60 -20.48
C VAL A 184 4.55 1.03 -21.66
N ALA A 185 5.16 1.45 -22.76
CA ALA A 185 4.45 1.82 -23.98
C ALA A 185 3.65 0.64 -24.57
N MET A 186 4.23 -0.57 -24.57
CA MET A 186 3.52 -1.78 -25.00
C MET A 186 2.32 -2.14 -24.10
N LEU A 187 2.46 -2.03 -22.78
CA LEU A 187 1.35 -2.25 -21.85
C LEU A 187 0.24 -1.23 -22.06
N TRP A 188 0.60 0.04 -22.29
CA TRP A 188 -0.37 1.09 -22.62
C TRP A 188 -1.12 0.80 -23.92
N MET A 189 -0.43 0.36 -24.97
CA MET A 189 -1.08 -0.05 -26.22
C MET A 189 -2.10 -1.18 -25.98
N GLY A 190 -1.72 -2.21 -25.26
CA GLY A 190 -2.62 -3.31 -24.91
C GLY A 190 -3.81 -2.86 -24.06
N PHE A 191 -3.60 -1.90 -23.15
CA PHE A 191 -4.68 -1.31 -22.37
C PHE A 191 -5.66 -0.52 -23.25
N LYS A 192 -5.15 0.32 -24.17
CA LYS A 192 -5.99 1.05 -25.14
C LYS A 192 -6.85 0.12 -25.97
N ASP A 193 -6.27 -0.96 -26.48
CA ASP A 193 -7.02 -1.95 -27.27
C ASP A 193 -8.11 -2.64 -26.43
N ARG A 194 -7.77 -3.03 -25.19
CA ARG A 194 -8.71 -3.73 -24.30
C ARG A 194 -9.91 -2.87 -23.88
N TYR A 195 -9.69 -1.57 -23.69
CA TYR A 195 -10.68 -0.65 -23.10
C TYR A 195 -11.07 0.49 -24.05
N ALA A 196 -10.89 0.34 -25.36
CA ALA A 196 -11.12 1.38 -26.36
C ALA A 196 -12.48 2.08 -26.25
N GLU A 197 -13.56 1.29 -25.99
CA GLU A 197 -14.92 1.83 -25.87
C GLU A 197 -15.20 2.56 -24.55
N ARG A 198 -14.29 2.45 -23.57
CA ARG A 198 -14.43 3.03 -22.22
C ARG A 198 -13.51 4.24 -22.00
N LEU A 199 -12.51 4.44 -22.86
CA LEU A 199 -11.55 5.52 -22.74
C LEU A 199 -12.08 6.80 -23.38
N LYS A 200 -11.96 7.91 -22.66
CA LYS A 200 -12.17 9.23 -23.22
C LYS A 200 -10.94 9.67 -24.01
N PRO A 201 -11.11 10.49 -25.07
CA PRO A 201 -9.98 11.01 -25.85
C PRO A 201 -8.91 11.68 -25.01
N GLU A 202 -9.31 12.54 -24.05
CA GLU A 202 -8.40 13.25 -23.15
C GLU A 202 -7.61 12.31 -22.24
N TRP A 203 -8.19 11.18 -21.80
CA TRP A 203 -7.46 10.17 -21.01
C TRP A 203 -6.44 9.41 -21.88
N THR A 204 -6.77 9.22 -23.16
CA THR A 204 -5.85 8.60 -24.12
C THR A 204 -4.63 9.50 -24.37
N GLU A 205 -4.83 10.82 -24.51
CA GLU A 205 -3.74 11.79 -24.64
C GLU A 205 -2.81 11.77 -23.41
N VAL A 206 -3.39 11.73 -22.20
CA VAL A 206 -2.60 11.56 -20.96
C VAL A 206 -1.77 10.28 -21.00
N GLY A 207 -2.37 9.16 -21.39
CA GLY A 207 -1.68 7.88 -21.44
C GLY A 207 -0.58 7.82 -22.51
N ASP A 208 -0.80 8.42 -23.67
CA ASP A 208 0.23 8.52 -24.71
C ASP A 208 1.41 9.38 -24.23
N TRP A 209 1.14 10.42 -23.45
CA TRP A 209 2.19 11.24 -22.85
C TRP A 209 2.94 10.50 -21.71
N VAL A 210 2.21 9.84 -20.79
CA VAL A 210 2.78 9.13 -19.63
C VAL A 210 3.62 7.93 -20.09
N SER A 211 3.10 7.12 -21.01
CA SER A 211 3.73 5.86 -21.42
C SER A 211 5.07 6.02 -22.12
N THR A 212 5.32 7.19 -22.71
CA THR A 212 6.59 7.53 -23.37
C THR A 212 7.58 8.26 -22.45
N ARG A 213 7.22 8.49 -21.17
CA ARG A 213 8.03 9.27 -20.22
C ARG A 213 8.16 8.60 -18.86
N TYR A 214 7.97 7.30 -18.80
CA TYR A 214 7.96 6.54 -17.52
C TYR A 214 9.24 6.78 -16.70
N SER A 215 10.41 6.59 -17.32
CA SER A 215 11.69 6.78 -16.62
C SER A 215 11.88 8.23 -16.14
N TRP A 216 11.48 9.20 -16.94
CA TRP A 216 11.56 10.62 -16.56
C TRP A 216 10.58 10.96 -15.45
N LEU A 217 9.35 10.45 -15.48
CA LEU A 217 8.33 10.67 -14.44
C LEU A 217 8.80 10.23 -13.07
N GLY A 218 9.48 9.09 -12.98
CA GLY A 218 10.05 8.58 -11.74
C GLY A 218 11.21 9.43 -11.20
N GLN A 219 11.84 10.25 -12.03
CA GLN A 219 13.04 11.03 -11.69
C GLN A 219 12.78 12.54 -11.56
N ARG A 220 11.61 13.04 -12.01
CA ARG A 220 11.33 14.48 -12.07
C ARG A 220 11.14 15.17 -10.73
N HIS A 221 11.02 14.41 -9.65
CA HIS A 221 10.84 14.97 -8.32
C HIS A 221 12.13 15.64 -7.84
N ASP A 222 12.05 16.92 -7.50
CA ASP A 222 13.16 17.77 -7.07
C ASP A 222 13.11 18.15 -5.58
N GLY A 223 12.20 17.54 -4.83
CA GLY A 223 12.01 17.74 -3.40
C GLY A 223 12.62 16.64 -2.52
N PRO A 224 12.47 16.75 -1.21
CA PRO A 224 12.87 15.71 -0.27
C PRO A 224 12.15 14.40 -0.55
N ARG A 225 12.89 13.30 -0.48
CA ARG A 225 12.36 11.95 -0.57
C ARG A 225 12.01 11.43 0.82
N CYS A 226 11.10 10.50 0.89
CA CYS A 226 10.68 9.86 2.13
C CYS A 226 10.18 8.44 1.87
N LEU A 227 9.83 7.73 2.93
CA LEU A 227 9.13 6.45 2.81
C LEU A 227 7.73 6.69 2.26
N THR A 228 7.39 6.04 1.12
CA THR A 228 6.09 6.09 0.46
C THR A 228 5.47 4.70 0.39
N HIS A 229 4.14 4.62 0.33
CA HIS A 229 3.41 3.37 0.22
C HIS A 229 3.31 2.86 -1.23
N ASN A 230 3.13 3.76 -2.18
CA ASN A 230 2.99 3.55 -3.63
C ASN A 230 1.74 2.76 -4.10
N ASP A 231 0.92 2.29 -3.19
CA ASP A 231 -0.43 1.76 -3.46
C ASP A 231 -1.40 2.26 -2.38
N PHE A 232 -1.37 3.58 -2.17
CA PHE A 232 -2.06 4.27 -1.07
C PHE A 232 -3.53 4.50 -1.39
N ARG A 233 -4.34 3.43 -1.30
CA ARG A 233 -5.73 3.38 -1.73
C ARG A 233 -6.66 2.74 -0.70
N PRO A 234 -7.99 2.99 -0.78
CA PRO A 234 -8.95 2.48 0.20
C PRO A 234 -8.89 0.97 0.43
N ASP A 235 -8.68 0.15 -0.60
CA ASP A 235 -8.59 -1.32 -0.45
C ASP A 235 -7.44 -1.75 0.48
N ASN A 236 -6.42 -0.89 0.69
CA ASN A 236 -5.28 -1.13 1.57
C ASN A 236 -5.42 -0.44 2.93
N MET A 237 -6.64 -0.09 3.32
CA MET A 237 -6.94 0.59 4.56
C MET A 237 -8.11 -0.06 5.29
N MET A 238 -8.01 -0.13 6.62
CA MET A 238 -9.11 -0.53 7.49
C MET A 238 -9.62 0.69 8.25
N PHE A 239 -10.92 0.93 8.21
CA PHE A 239 -11.57 2.06 8.86
C PHE A 239 -12.38 1.60 10.06
N ALA A 240 -12.32 2.37 11.15
CA ALA A 240 -13.17 2.14 12.32
C ALA A 240 -14.65 2.12 11.94
N THR A 241 -15.41 1.31 12.67
CA THR A 241 -16.87 1.27 12.60
C THR A 241 -17.48 1.81 13.90
N ALA A 242 -18.80 1.90 13.95
CA ALA A 242 -19.49 2.24 15.20
C ALA A 242 -19.24 1.23 16.33
N ALA A 243 -18.81 0.00 15.99
CA ALA A 243 -18.48 -1.04 16.98
C ALA A 243 -17.03 -0.92 17.50
N GLY A 244 -16.20 -0.06 16.92
CA GLY A 244 -14.82 0.20 17.34
C GLY A 244 -13.79 0.11 16.21
N GLY A 245 -12.54 -0.05 16.59
CA GLY A 245 -11.37 -0.06 15.72
C GLY A 245 -10.58 1.24 15.81
N TYR A 246 -9.36 1.23 15.28
CA TYR A 246 -8.59 2.45 15.11
C TYR A 246 -9.13 3.27 13.92
N PRO A 247 -9.12 4.61 13.96
CA PRO A 247 -9.74 5.45 12.92
C PRO A 247 -9.39 5.06 11.50
N VAL A 248 -8.10 4.85 11.21
CA VAL A 248 -7.63 4.22 9.96
C VAL A 248 -6.31 3.48 10.19
N THR A 249 -6.20 2.25 9.70
CA THR A 249 -4.98 1.43 9.73
C THR A 249 -4.55 1.14 8.31
N VAL A 250 -3.28 1.38 7.99
CA VAL A 250 -2.71 1.16 6.65
C VAL A 250 -2.08 -0.22 6.57
N LEU A 251 -2.42 -0.94 5.51
CA LEU A 251 -2.02 -2.32 5.23
C LEU A 251 -1.28 -2.44 3.90
N ASP A 252 -0.75 -3.64 3.63
CA ASP A 252 -0.19 -4.06 2.33
C ASP A 252 1.03 -3.26 1.89
N TRP A 253 2.12 -3.42 2.62
CA TRP A 253 3.38 -2.69 2.44
C TRP A 253 4.31 -3.32 1.39
N GLN A 254 3.79 -4.10 0.46
CA GLN A 254 4.58 -4.78 -0.58
C GLN A 254 5.14 -3.85 -1.66
N SER A 255 4.54 -2.66 -1.84
CA SER A 255 4.87 -1.72 -2.92
C SER A 255 5.67 -0.49 -2.46
N PHE A 256 5.97 -0.39 -1.15
CA PHE A 256 6.61 0.80 -0.59
C PHE A 256 7.95 1.13 -1.28
N ALA A 257 8.31 2.40 -1.25
CA ALA A 257 9.53 2.90 -1.86
C ALA A 257 10.13 4.09 -1.10
N TYR A 258 11.32 4.48 -1.49
CA TYR A 258 11.91 5.77 -1.13
C TYR A 258 11.65 6.76 -2.26
N GLY A 259 10.67 7.62 -2.09
CA GLY A 259 10.13 8.46 -3.15
C GLY A 259 9.52 9.79 -2.67
N ALA A 260 8.70 10.38 -3.51
CA ALA A 260 8.02 11.64 -3.24
C ALA A 260 6.73 11.43 -2.45
N GLY A 261 6.69 11.83 -1.19
CA GLY A 261 5.50 11.67 -0.33
C GLY A 261 4.20 12.23 -0.93
N PRO A 262 4.17 13.43 -1.54
CA PRO A 262 2.96 13.96 -2.17
C PRO A 262 2.38 13.08 -3.30
N THR A 263 3.14 12.13 -3.82
CA THR A 263 2.65 11.15 -4.81
C THR A 263 1.60 10.21 -4.20
N ASP A 264 1.80 9.72 -2.96
CA ASP A 264 0.80 8.92 -2.26
C ASP A 264 -0.46 9.74 -1.98
N LEU A 265 -0.29 11.01 -1.58
CA LEU A 265 -1.43 11.90 -1.35
C LEU A 265 -2.24 12.14 -2.62
N ALA A 266 -1.57 12.38 -3.76
CA ALA A 266 -2.21 12.54 -5.06
C ALA A 266 -2.90 11.25 -5.52
N TYR A 267 -2.23 10.10 -5.33
CA TYR A 267 -2.78 8.78 -5.61
C TYR A 267 -4.11 8.57 -4.87
N PHE A 268 -4.11 8.84 -3.57
CA PHE A 268 -5.28 8.64 -2.73
C PHE A 268 -6.39 9.65 -3.05
N LEU A 269 -6.11 10.95 -3.04
CA LEU A 269 -7.14 11.97 -3.21
C LEU A 269 -7.77 11.93 -4.61
N ALA A 270 -6.98 11.69 -5.65
CA ALA A 270 -7.50 11.53 -7.01
C ALA A 270 -8.35 10.25 -7.15
N GLY A 271 -7.88 9.13 -6.57
CA GLY A 271 -8.52 7.81 -6.74
C GLY A 271 -9.71 7.55 -5.84
N ALA A 272 -9.76 8.16 -4.64
CA ALA A 272 -10.72 7.81 -3.60
C ALA A 272 -11.87 8.82 -3.40
N LEU A 273 -11.72 10.05 -3.90
CA LEU A 273 -12.76 11.09 -3.81
C LEU A 273 -13.41 11.36 -5.18
N PRO A 274 -14.72 11.59 -5.24
CA PRO A 274 -15.34 12.18 -6.43
C PRO A 274 -14.64 13.50 -6.80
N GLY A 275 -14.42 13.75 -8.10
CA GLY A 275 -13.62 14.90 -8.57
C GLY A 275 -14.14 16.27 -8.11
N ASP A 276 -15.46 16.45 -8.01
CA ASP A 276 -16.07 17.69 -7.49
C ASP A 276 -15.82 17.85 -5.99
N VAL A 277 -15.92 16.79 -5.21
CA VAL A 277 -15.61 16.79 -3.76
C VAL A 277 -14.13 17.06 -3.55
N ARG A 278 -13.25 16.40 -4.32
CA ARG A 278 -11.80 16.64 -4.26
C ARG A 278 -11.50 18.11 -4.50
N ARG A 279 -11.95 18.69 -5.62
CA ARG A 279 -11.70 20.11 -5.96
C ARG A 279 -12.20 21.07 -4.87
N ALA A 280 -13.36 20.81 -4.29
CA ALA A 280 -13.93 21.65 -3.24
C ALA A 280 -13.13 21.65 -1.93
N HIS A 281 -12.39 20.58 -1.64
CA HIS A 281 -11.73 20.38 -0.35
C HIS A 281 -10.21 20.21 -0.44
N GLU A 282 -9.64 20.17 -1.63
CA GLU A 282 -8.23 19.89 -1.88
C GLU A 282 -7.29 20.82 -1.12
N ASP A 283 -7.51 22.12 -1.15
CA ASP A 283 -6.67 23.08 -0.43
C ASP A 283 -6.67 22.84 1.08
N ALA A 284 -7.80 22.48 1.65
CA ALA A 284 -7.90 22.15 3.07
C ALA A 284 -7.19 20.84 3.42
N LEU A 285 -7.26 19.85 2.53
CA LEU A 285 -6.56 18.57 2.71
C LEU A 285 -5.04 18.73 2.55
N LEU A 286 -4.59 19.55 1.59
CA LEU A 286 -3.17 19.87 1.44
C LEU A 286 -2.63 20.65 2.65
N ALA A 287 -3.42 21.59 3.20
CA ALA A 287 -3.05 22.29 4.42
C ALA A 287 -2.92 21.32 5.60
N LEU A 288 -3.90 20.42 5.78
CA LEU A 288 -3.87 19.38 6.83
C LEU A 288 -2.65 18.47 6.71
N TYR A 289 -2.31 18.04 5.49
CA TYR A 289 -1.10 17.25 5.24
C TYR A 289 0.18 18.01 5.64
N LEU A 290 0.31 19.27 5.20
CA LEU A 290 1.49 20.10 5.51
C LEU A 290 1.61 20.38 7.00
N ASP A 291 0.50 20.64 7.69
CA ASP A 291 0.48 20.83 9.15
C ASP A 291 0.86 19.54 9.89
N THR A 292 0.42 18.38 9.37
CA THR A 292 0.84 17.08 9.91
C THR A 292 2.34 16.85 9.74
N LEU A 293 2.91 17.16 8.56
CA LEU A 293 4.35 17.09 8.35
C LEU A 293 5.11 17.95 9.37
N ARG A 294 4.68 19.20 9.55
CA ARG A 294 5.28 20.15 10.50
C ARG A 294 5.17 19.70 11.95
N ALA A 295 4.01 19.23 12.35
CA ALA A 295 3.77 18.67 13.69
C ALA A 295 4.65 17.46 13.98
N ASN A 296 5.13 16.78 12.94
CA ASN A 296 6.04 15.65 13.02
C ASN A 296 7.51 15.99 12.73
N GLY A 297 7.86 17.28 12.73
CA GLY A 297 9.24 17.75 12.71
C GLY A 297 9.81 18.11 11.33
N VAL A 298 9.01 18.05 10.26
CA VAL A 298 9.45 18.48 8.93
C VAL A 298 9.53 20.00 8.87
N THR A 299 10.68 20.52 8.43
CA THR A 299 10.94 21.95 8.23
C THR A 299 11.39 22.23 6.80
N GLY A 300 11.30 23.48 6.36
CA GLY A 300 11.81 23.89 5.05
C GLY A 300 10.97 23.45 3.85
N TYR A 301 9.79 22.84 4.09
CA TYR A 301 8.85 22.42 3.03
C TYR A 301 7.58 23.28 3.10
N GLY A 302 7.22 23.89 1.98
CA GLY A 302 6.15 24.88 1.92
C GLY A 302 4.96 24.46 1.05
N MET A 303 3.87 25.24 1.14
CA MET A 303 2.65 24.98 0.36
C MET A 303 2.87 25.06 -1.16
N ALA A 304 3.77 25.92 -1.61
CA ALA A 304 4.11 26.05 -3.03
C ALA A 304 4.75 24.77 -3.58
N ASP A 305 5.71 24.19 -2.83
CA ASP A 305 6.35 22.92 -3.17
C ASP A 305 5.35 21.77 -3.11
N LEU A 306 4.53 21.73 -2.04
CA LEU A 306 3.50 20.70 -1.89
C LEU A 306 2.53 20.70 -3.07
N ARG A 307 1.99 21.84 -3.47
CA ARG A 307 1.06 21.94 -4.61
C ARG A 307 1.69 21.47 -5.91
N ARG A 308 2.94 21.86 -6.15
CA ARG A 308 3.68 21.43 -7.34
C ARG A 308 3.88 19.91 -7.35
N HIS A 309 4.37 19.33 -6.28
CA HIS A 309 4.63 17.90 -6.20
C HIS A 309 3.35 17.05 -6.17
N TYR A 310 2.30 17.52 -5.48
CA TYR A 310 0.99 16.91 -5.48
C TYR A 310 0.36 16.93 -6.88
N GLY A 311 0.36 18.07 -7.57
CA GLY A 311 -0.16 18.18 -8.92
C GLY A 311 0.53 17.24 -9.91
N GLN A 312 1.82 16.99 -9.71
CA GLN A 312 2.60 16.04 -10.49
C GLN A 312 2.38 14.57 -10.10
N GLY A 313 1.89 14.28 -8.87
CA GLY A 313 1.97 12.96 -8.24
C GLY A 313 1.01 11.90 -8.81
N ALA A 314 -0.13 12.30 -9.39
CA ALA A 314 -1.17 11.36 -9.82
C ALA A 314 -0.76 10.43 -10.99
N TYR A 315 0.40 10.67 -11.63
CA TYR A 315 0.94 9.77 -12.65
C TYR A 315 1.11 8.33 -12.13
N LEU A 316 1.40 8.16 -10.84
CA LEU A 316 1.57 6.83 -10.26
C LEU A 316 0.25 6.07 -10.21
N LEU A 317 -0.86 6.72 -9.85
CA LEU A 317 -2.20 6.13 -9.92
C LEU A 317 -2.55 5.74 -11.36
N PHE A 318 -2.23 6.59 -12.33
CA PHE A 318 -2.46 6.32 -13.74
C PHE A 318 -1.67 5.10 -14.22
N LEU A 319 -0.37 5.05 -13.91
CA LEU A 319 0.50 3.90 -14.23
C LEU A 319 -0.03 2.62 -13.58
N THR A 320 -0.29 2.64 -12.27
CA THR A 320 -0.79 1.47 -11.54
C THR A 320 -2.06 0.92 -12.17
N ALA A 321 -2.99 1.79 -12.59
CA ALA A 321 -4.25 1.37 -13.18
C ALA A 321 -4.06 0.54 -14.46
N PHE A 322 -3.28 1.00 -15.42
CA PHE A 322 -3.11 0.25 -16.65
C PHE A 322 -2.11 -0.91 -16.51
N PHE A 323 -1.07 -0.79 -15.67
CA PHE A 323 -0.17 -1.90 -15.38
C PHE A 323 -0.93 -3.07 -14.75
N ALA A 324 -1.64 -2.81 -13.65
CA ALA A 324 -2.39 -3.85 -12.97
C ALA A 324 -3.43 -4.50 -13.88
N ALA A 325 -4.17 -3.71 -14.66
CA ALA A 325 -5.14 -4.24 -15.62
C ALA A 325 -4.53 -5.21 -16.64
N MET A 326 -3.24 -5.08 -16.96
CA MET A 326 -2.56 -5.90 -17.97
C MET A 326 -1.86 -7.12 -17.38
N VAL A 327 -1.55 -7.12 -16.08
CA VAL A 327 -0.77 -8.21 -15.43
C VAL A 327 -1.56 -9.07 -14.47
N VAL A 328 -2.68 -8.58 -13.90
CA VAL A 328 -3.50 -9.37 -12.98
C VAL A 328 -4.59 -10.15 -13.70
N THR A 329 -5.12 -11.18 -13.04
CA THR A 329 -6.28 -11.92 -13.56
C THR A 329 -7.47 -10.99 -13.75
N ARG A 330 -8.02 -10.98 -14.96
CA ARG A 330 -9.13 -10.10 -15.35
C ARG A 330 -10.43 -10.47 -14.63
N THR A 331 -11.10 -9.48 -14.05
CA THR A 331 -12.44 -9.59 -13.45
C THR A 331 -13.27 -8.36 -13.80
N ALA A 332 -14.60 -8.48 -13.81
CA ALA A 332 -15.47 -7.33 -14.08
C ALA A 332 -15.24 -6.18 -13.07
N ARG A 333 -15.11 -6.50 -11.77
CA ARG A 333 -14.80 -5.50 -10.73
C ARG A 333 -13.43 -4.85 -10.96
N GLY A 334 -12.44 -5.63 -11.40
CA GLY A 334 -11.10 -5.14 -11.73
C GLY A 334 -11.15 -4.17 -12.92
N ASP A 335 -11.86 -4.52 -13.99
CA ASP A 335 -12.03 -3.65 -15.16
C ASP A 335 -12.65 -2.30 -14.77
N ASP A 336 -13.69 -2.29 -13.92
CA ASP A 336 -14.34 -1.06 -13.46
C ASP A 336 -13.39 -0.23 -12.58
N MET A 337 -12.68 -0.88 -11.67
CA MET A 337 -11.73 -0.24 -10.77
C MET A 337 -10.58 0.41 -11.56
N PHE A 338 -9.98 -0.30 -12.51
CA PHE A 338 -8.84 0.24 -13.27
C PHE A 338 -9.23 1.41 -14.17
N ILE A 339 -10.41 1.36 -14.79
CA ILE A 339 -10.92 2.49 -15.58
C ILE A 339 -11.23 3.70 -14.69
N GLN A 340 -11.83 3.49 -13.51
CA GLN A 340 -12.07 4.58 -12.57
C GLN A 340 -10.76 5.21 -12.09
N MET A 341 -9.78 4.41 -11.66
CA MET A 341 -8.47 4.89 -11.21
C MET A 341 -7.77 5.68 -12.31
N LEU A 342 -7.73 5.13 -13.52
CA LEU A 342 -7.08 5.77 -14.67
C LEU A 342 -7.74 7.10 -15.03
N GLY A 343 -9.06 7.13 -15.11
CA GLY A 343 -9.82 8.34 -15.44
C GLY A 343 -9.64 9.42 -14.38
N SER A 344 -9.74 9.07 -13.11
CA SER A 344 -9.56 10.00 -11.99
C SER A 344 -8.13 10.58 -11.95
N ALA A 345 -7.13 9.76 -12.24
CA ALA A 345 -5.74 10.22 -12.35
C ALA A 345 -5.52 11.14 -13.55
N ALA A 346 -6.09 10.79 -14.71
CA ALA A 346 -6.01 11.62 -15.90
C ALA A 346 -6.65 13.00 -15.67
N ASP A 347 -7.87 13.02 -15.12
CA ASP A 347 -8.58 14.26 -14.79
C ASP A 347 -7.75 15.14 -13.84
N HIS A 348 -7.16 14.55 -12.78
CA HIS A 348 -6.26 15.25 -11.86
C HIS A 348 -5.04 15.83 -12.59
N MET A 349 -4.37 15.04 -13.43
CA MET A 349 -3.17 15.48 -14.16
C MET A 349 -3.47 16.64 -15.11
N ILE A 350 -4.63 16.61 -15.77
CA ILE A 350 -5.09 17.69 -16.66
C ILE A 350 -5.38 18.96 -15.85
N GLU A 351 -6.14 18.85 -14.75
CA GLU A 351 -6.52 19.96 -13.87
C GLU A 351 -5.31 20.69 -13.30
N HIS A 352 -4.26 19.95 -12.92
CA HIS A 352 -3.03 20.50 -12.35
C HIS A 352 -1.96 20.87 -13.40
N GLY A 353 -2.24 20.71 -14.69
CA GLY A 353 -1.28 21.01 -15.75
C GLY A 353 -0.02 20.15 -15.69
N ALA A 354 -0.13 18.91 -15.22
CA ALA A 354 1.00 18.00 -15.00
C ALA A 354 1.63 17.45 -16.29
N LEU A 355 1.04 17.68 -17.46
CA LEU A 355 1.48 17.22 -18.78
C LEU A 355 2.48 18.17 -19.45
N ARG A 356 3.10 19.06 -18.70
CA ARG A 356 4.12 19.99 -19.20
C ARG A 356 5.51 19.50 -18.77
N ASP A 357 6.44 19.57 -19.70
CA ASP A 357 7.86 19.27 -19.46
C ASP A 357 8.51 20.34 -18.56
#